data_cd268d211b3517969f7c189b383615c9
#
_entry.id   cd268d211b3517969f7c189b383615c9
#
_cell.length_a   1.000
_cell.length_b   1.000
_cell.length_c   1.000
_cell.angle_alpha   90.00
_cell.angle_beta   90.00
_cell.angle_gamma   90.00
#
_symmetry.space_group_name_H-M   'P 1'
#
loop_
_entity.id
_entity.type
_entity.pdbx_description
1 polymer ?
#
loop_
_entity_poly.entity_id
_entity_poly.type
_entity_poly.pdbx_seq_one_letter_code
_entity_poly.pdbx_strand_id
1 'polypeptide(L)'
;MPTVKAGTTFREITRKVNGSKVLKEYKSSNKVSILVSEIKDFDEWFEEIKEPTDSIHWKPKEGDNYYYIVYGYNPLHNEILVSAWIDDDHDKAHYLCGNIYRSYEEAEKASNRELTEVRLRRTSTFEPDFENGKGGYCIGYDYMTKSLRIYPASWVDAGETVRYETEEDAQKSIDEHEKEWLAYFGVKKGEQEECRL
;
A
#
# COMPACT_ATOMS: atom_id res chain seq x y z
N MET A 1 -27.03 -6.06 16.17
CA MET A 1 -26.13 -6.18 17.33
C MET A 1 -24.74 -6.45 16.78
N PRO A 2 -23.70 -5.74 17.23
CA PRO A 2 -22.36 -6.02 16.77
C PRO A 2 -21.93 -7.41 17.28
N THR A 3 -21.45 -8.24 16.37
CA THR A 3 -20.92 -9.57 16.66
C THR A 3 -19.46 -9.62 16.23
N VAL A 4 -18.62 -10.21 17.08
CA VAL A 4 -17.24 -10.49 16.72
C VAL A 4 -17.20 -11.68 15.78
N LYS A 5 -16.57 -11.51 14.61
CA LYS A 5 -16.40 -12.60 13.64
C LYS A 5 -15.50 -13.70 14.21
N ALA A 6 -15.83 -14.96 13.91
CA ALA A 6 -14.95 -16.08 14.24
C ALA A 6 -13.55 -15.85 13.63
N GLY A 7 -12.50 -16.16 14.40
CA GLY A 7 -11.12 -15.95 13.97
C GLY A 7 -10.52 -14.57 14.30
N THR A 8 -11.32 -13.58 14.73
CA THR A 8 -10.80 -12.27 15.17
C THR A 8 -9.90 -12.42 16.38
N THR A 9 -8.74 -11.79 16.37
CA THR A 9 -7.78 -11.79 17.47
C THR A 9 -7.97 -10.53 18.30
N PHE A 10 -8.04 -10.69 19.62
CA PHE A 10 -8.23 -9.62 20.58
C PHE A 10 -7.08 -9.58 21.56
N ARG A 11 -6.85 -8.39 22.07
CA ARG A 11 -5.92 -8.12 23.14
C ARG A 11 -6.69 -7.66 24.36
N GLU A 12 -6.67 -8.46 25.43
CA GLU A 12 -7.27 -8.10 26.71
C GLU A 12 -6.38 -7.10 27.45
N ILE A 13 -6.99 -6.03 27.95
CA ILE A 13 -6.31 -5.05 28.81
C ILE A 13 -6.43 -5.57 30.25
N THR A 14 -5.41 -6.29 30.74
CA THR A 14 -5.44 -6.90 32.08
C THR A 14 -5.29 -5.88 33.21
N ARG A 15 -4.61 -4.77 32.97
CA ARG A 15 -4.47 -3.66 33.91
C ARG A 15 -3.85 -2.42 33.26
N LYS A 16 -4.02 -1.26 33.90
CA LYS A 16 -3.28 -0.03 33.55
C LYS A 16 -2.19 0.21 34.60
N VAL A 17 -0.95 0.38 34.17
CA VAL A 17 0.19 0.72 35.02
C VAL A 17 0.84 1.98 34.49
N ASN A 18 0.86 3.05 35.25
CA ASN A 18 1.39 4.37 34.89
C ASN A 18 0.87 4.87 33.51
N GLY A 19 -0.43 4.65 33.26
CA GLY A 19 -1.05 5.03 31.97
C GLY A 19 -0.83 4.05 30.82
N SER A 20 0.05 3.06 30.97
CA SER A 20 0.27 2.01 29.98
C SER A 20 -0.63 0.80 30.23
N LYS A 21 -1.17 0.26 29.15
CA LYS A 21 -1.99 -0.96 29.17
C LYS A 21 -1.10 -2.20 29.30
N VAL A 22 -1.42 -3.12 30.20
CA VAL A 22 -0.85 -4.48 30.21
C VAL A 22 -1.80 -5.37 29.43
N LEU A 23 -1.29 -6.05 28.42
CA LEU A 23 -2.08 -6.72 27.40
C LEU A 23 -1.86 -8.24 27.45
N LYS A 24 -2.92 -9.01 27.20
CA LYS A 24 -2.89 -10.44 27.00
C LYS A 24 -3.67 -10.78 25.73
N GLU A 25 -3.07 -11.56 24.85
CA GLU A 25 -3.66 -11.88 23.53
C GLU A 25 -4.56 -13.11 23.62
N TYR A 26 -5.71 -13.02 22.96
CA TYR A 26 -6.65 -14.11 22.77
C TYR A 26 -7.10 -14.20 21.33
N LYS A 27 -7.29 -15.41 20.84
CA LYS A 27 -7.90 -15.66 19.53
C LYS A 27 -9.27 -16.24 19.76
N SER A 28 -10.31 -15.64 19.16
CA SER A 28 -11.64 -16.22 19.22
C SER A 28 -11.65 -17.60 18.53
N SER A 29 -12.39 -18.55 19.10
CA SER A 29 -12.56 -19.87 18.50
C SER A 29 -13.22 -19.76 17.15
N ASN A 30 -12.75 -20.52 16.16
CA ASN A 30 -13.36 -20.58 14.83
C ASN A 30 -14.81 -21.11 14.82
N LYS A 31 -15.34 -21.54 15.96
CA LYS A 31 -16.66 -22.16 16.09
C LYS A 31 -17.69 -21.36 16.88
N VAL A 32 -17.27 -20.29 17.56
CA VAL A 32 -18.16 -19.52 18.45
C VAL A 32 -18.00 -18.04 18.14
N SER A 33 -19.07 -17.39 17.71
CA SER A 33 -19.17 -15.93 17.67
C SER A 33 -19.54 -15.44 19.07
N ILE A 34 -18.69 -14.60 19.67
CA ILE A 34 -18.99 -13.95 20.95
C ILE A 34 -19.88 -12.75 20.66
N LEU A 35 -21.02 -12.68 21.32
CA LEU A 35 -21.89 -11.50 21.27
C LEU A 35 -21.26 -10.40 22.15
N VAL A 36 -20.72 -9.37 21.50
CA VAL A 36 -20.06 -8.23 22.19
C VAL A 36 -21.02 -7.55 23.19
N SER A 37 -22.34 -7.58 22.90
CA SER A 37 -23.37 -7.05 23.80
C SER A 37 -23.55 -7.82 25.10
N GLU A 38 -23.03 -9.04 25.18
CA GLU A 38 -23.09 -9.86 26.42
C GLU A 38 -21.89 -9.60 27.35
N ILE A 39 -20.85 -8.94 26.85
CA ILE A 39 -19.69 -8.54 27.64
C ILE A 39 -19.85 -7.05 27.94
N LYS A 40 -20.17 -6.75 29.19
CA LYS A 40 -20.26 -5.38 29.64
C LYS A 40 -18.91 -4.68 29.52
N ASP A 41 -18.92 -3.48 28.95
CA ASP A 41 -17.73 -2.65 28.75
C ASP A 41 -16.63 -3.34 27.88
N PHE A 42 -17.03 -4.13 26.85
CA PHE A 42 -16.11 -4.86 25.97
C PHE A 42 -14.97 -3.96 25.44
N ASP A 43 -15.31 -2.78 24.91
CA ASP A 43 -14.34 -1.84 24.32
C ASP A 43 -13.38 -1.23 25.37
N GLU A 44 -13.73 -1.31 26.66
CA GLU A 44 -12.86 -0.87 27.74
C GLU A 44 -11.79 -1.92 28.08
N TRP A 45 -12.11 -3.20 27.89
CA TRP A 45 -11.26 -4.33 28.30
C TRP A 45 -10.61 -5.07 27.14
N PHE A 46 -11.10 -4.87 25.91
CA PHE A 46 -10.58 -5.57 24.75
C PHE A 46 -10.25 -4.59 23.62
N GLU A 47 -9.17 -4.87 22.94
CA GLU A 47 -8.73 -4.17 21.76
C GLU A 47 -8.55 -5.16 20.62
N GLU A 48 -9.23 -4.93 19.50
CA GLU A 48 -9.05 -5.74 18.29
C GLU A 48 -7.63 -5.56 17.76
N ILE A 49 -6.91 -6.67 17.59
CA ILE A 49 -5.64 -6.65 16.90
C ILE A 49 -5.95 -6.66 15.40
N LYS A 50 -5.85 -5.51 14.79
CA LYS A 50 -5.89 -5.40 13.34
C LYS A 50 -4.55 -5.90 12.81
N GLU A 51 -4.60 -6.97 12.01
CA GLU A 51 -3.41 -7.37 11.26
C GLU A 51 -3.00 -6.23 10.31
N PRO A 52 -1.68 -6.04 10.06
CA PRO A 52 -1.22 -5.06 9.09
C PRO A 52 -2.01 -5.20 7.78
N THR A 53 -2.50 -4.08 7.26
CA THR A 53 -3.33 -4.07 6.04
C THR A 53 -2.50 -4.13 4.77
N ASP A 54 -1.21 -3.79 4.85
CA ASP A 54 -0.28 -3.84 3.73
C ASP A 54 0.72 -5.01 3.85
N SER A 55 1.21 -5.46 2.71
CA SER A 55 2.12 -6.60 2.65
C SER A 55 3.49 -6.32 3.26
N ILE A 56 3.94 -5.06 3.30
CA ILE A 56 5.28 -4.70 3.77
C ILE A 56 5.46 -4.95 5.27
N HIS A 57 4.38 -4.85 6.05
CA HIS A 57 4.38 -5.09 7.50
C HIS A 57 3.91 -6.51 7.86
N TRP A 58 3.45 -7.27 6.88
CA TRP A 58 2.99 -8.63 7.09
C TRP A 58 4.14 -9.62 6.93
N LYS A 59 4.38 -10.45 7.93
CA LYS A 59 5.28 -11.59 7.86
C LYS A 59 4.48 -12.88 7.89
N PRO A 60 4.63 -13.78 6.91
CA PRO A 60 4.00 -15.09 6.93
C PRO A 60 4.43 -15.90 8.15
N LYS A 61 3.55 -16.79 8.63
CA LYS A 61 3.89 -17.83 9.60
C LYS A 61 4.30 -19.08 8.87
N GLU A 62 5.00 -19.99 9.55
CA GLU A 62 5.37 -21.29 8.99
C GLU A 62 4.15 -22.03 8.44
N GLY A 63 4.20 -22.41 7.17
CA GLY A 63 3.12 -23.04 6.42
C GLY A 63 2.12 -22.09 5.75
N ASP A 64 2.18 -20.78 6.00
CA ASP A 64 1.35 -19.82 5.26
C ASP A 64 1.83 -19.71 3.81
N ASN A 65 0.89 -19.58 2.88
CA ASN A 65 1.21 -19.23 1.50
C ASN A 65 1.41 -17.71 1.37
N TYR A 66 2.38 -17.34 0.56
CA TYR A 66 2.59 -15.95 0.13
C TYR A 66 2.83 -15.87 -1.38
N TYR A 67 2.58 -14.72 -1.95
CA TYR A 67 2.81 -14.41 -3.36
C TYR A 67 4.02 -13.50 -3.50
N TYR A 68 4.76 -13.64 -4.59
CA TYR A 68 5.91 -12.79 -4.89
C TYR A 68 6.03 -12.54 -6.39
N ILE A 69 6.67 -11.42 -6.74
CA ILE A 69 6.84 -10.96 -8.12
C ILE A 69 8.19 -11.47 -8.65
N VAL A 70 8.18 -12.05 -9.84
CA VAL A 70 9.38 -12.41 -10.59
C VAL A 70 9.56 -11.44 -11.74
N TYR A 71 10.67 -10.72 -11.72
CA TYR A 71 10.96 -9.67 -12.69
C TYR A 71 11.72 -10.21 -13.90
N GLY A 72 11.42 -9.66 -15.10
CA GLY A 72 12.21 -9.87 -16.30
C GLY A 72 12.08 -11.23 -16.97
N TYR A 73 11.19 -12.09 -16.53
CA TYR A 73 10.93 -13.39 -17.15
C TYR A 73 10.05 -13.26 -18.40
N ASN A 74 9.07 -12.36 -18.35
CA ASN A 74 8.20 -12.04 -19.48
C ASN A 74 8.38 -10.57 -19.87
N PRO A 75 8.58 -10.22 -21.17
CA PRO A 75 8.77 -8.84 -21.58
C PRO A 75 7.53 -7.95 -21.47
N LEU A 76 6.34 -8.54 -21.32
CA LEU A 76 5.07 -7.82 -21.30
C LEU A 76 4.54 -7.57 -19.88
N HIS A 77 4.85 -8.46 -18.93
CA HIS A 77 4.40 -8.37 -17.55
C HIS A 77 5.36 -9.16 -16.63
N ASN A 78 5.37 -8.84 -15.37
CA ASN A 78 6.02 -9.66 -14.35
C ASN A 78 5.18 -10.90 -14.07
N GLU A 79 5.84 -12.01 -13.73
CA GLU A 79 5.14 -13.18 -13.22
C GLU A 79 4.89 -13.06 -11.73
N ILE A 80 3.77 -13.64 -11.26
CA ILE A 80 3.43 -13.72 -9.85
C ILE A 80 3.39 -15.19 -9.50
N LEU A 81 4.25 -15.59 -8.59
CA LEU A 81 4.34 -16.95 -8.12
C LEU A 81 3.88 -17.06 -6.66
N VAL A 82 3.55 -18.27 -6.24
CA VAL A 82 3.15 -18.58 -4.86
C VAL A 82 4.16 -19.54 -4.25
N SER A 83 4.51 -19.33 -2.98
CA SER A 83 5.33 -20.23 -2.17
C SER A 83 4.74 -20.38 -0.78
N ALA A 84 5.08 -21.48 -0.11
CA ALA A 84 4.81 -21.67 1.31
C ALA A 84 6.00 -21.16 2.13
N TRP A 85 5.72 -20.41 3.19
CA TRP A 85 6.76 -19.92 4.11
C TRP A 85 7.32 -21.06 4.96
N ILE A 86 8.61 -21.35 4.81
CA ILE A 86 9.36 -22.37 5.59
C ILE A 86 10.54 -21.75 6.35
N ASP A 87 10.62 -20.41 6.38
CA ASP A 87 11.66 -19.61 7.04
C ASP A 87 13.08 -19.86 6.51
N ASP A 88 13.21 -20.28 5.25
CA ASP A 88 14.50 -20.46 4.60
C ASP A 88 15.11 -19.13 4.13
N ASP A 89 16.30 -19.17 3.53
CA ASP A 89 17.00 -17.97 3.07
C ASP A 89 16.30 -17.27 1.89
N HIS A 90 15.55 -18.02 1.08
CA HIS A 90 14.77 -17.48 -0.02
C HIS A 90 13.56 -16.68 0.49
N ASP A 91 12.83 -17.25 1.44
CA ASP A 91 11.72 -16.58 2.12
C ASP A 91 12.19 -15.28 2.79
N LYS A 92 13.30 -15.35 3.53
CA LYS A 92 13.91 -14.20 4.20
C LYS A 92 14.35 -13.12 3.22
N ALA A 93 14.90 -13.51 2.06
CA ALA A 93 15.27 -12.57 1.01
C ALA A 93 14.04 -11.85 0.45
N HIS A 94 12.96 -12.57 0.14
CA HIS A 94 11.70 -11.97 -0.31
C HIS A 94 11.13 -11.01 0.74
N TYR A 95 11.14 -11.39 2.01
CA TYR A 95 10.66 -10.54 3.10
C TYR A 95 11.49 -9.26 3.23
N LEU A 96 12.82 -9.37 3.21
CA LEU A 96 13.73 -8.23 3.37
C LEU A 96 13.62 -7.22 2.23
N CYS A 97 13.34 -7.65 1.02
CA CYS A 97 13.15 -6.75 -0.11
C CYS A 97 11.68 -6.31 -0.30
N GLY A 98 10.77 -6.71 0.59
CA GLY A 98 9.35 -6.32 0.52
C GLY A 98 8.56 -7.02 -0.58
N ASN A 99 9.10 -8.09 -1.19
CA ASN A 99 8.46 -8.86 -2.26
C ASN A 99 7.64 -10.04 -1.71
N ILE A 100 6.77 -9.74 -0.75
CA ILE A 100 5.85 -10.70 -0.13
C ILE A 100 4.46 -10.09 -0.08
N TYR A 101 3.47 -10.82 -0.61
CA TYR A 101 2.09 -10.38 -0.70
C TYR A 101 1.15 -11.46 -0.17
N ARG A 102 0.05 -11.04 0.46
CA ARG A 102 -0.96 -11.96 1.02
C ARG A 102 -1.83 -12.62 -0.04
N SER A 103 -2.03 -11.94 -1.15
CA SER A 103 -2.86 -12.42 -2.24
C SER A 103 -2.24 -12.12 -3.59
N TYR A 104 -2.71 -12.84 -4.62
CA TYR A 104 -2.34 -12.60 -6.01
C TYR A 104 -2.68 -11.15 -6.42
N GLU A 105 -3.85 -10.66 -6.02
CA GLU A 105 -4.35 -9.32 -6.36
C GLU A 105 -3.46 -8.22 -5.75
N GLU A 106 -2.94 -8.41 -4.53
CA GLU A 106 -1.99 -7.47 -3.94
C GLU A 106 -0.67 -7.45 -4.71
N ALA A 107 -0.14 -8.62 -5.06
CA ALA A 107 1.08 -8.73 -5.87
C ALA A 107 0.90 -8.13 -7.26
N GLU A 108 -0.23 -8.40 -7.93
CA GLU A 108 -0.56 -7.85 -9.24
C GLU A 108 -0.66 -6.32 -9.20
N LYS A 109 -1.32 -5.78 -8.18
CA LYS A 109 -1.43 -4.33 -7.98
C LYS A 109 -0.05 -3.68 -7.77
N ALA A 110 0.82 -4.29 -6.96
CA ALA A 110 2.18 -3.83 -6.75
C ALA A 110 3.00 -3.86 -8.03
N SER A 111 2.98 -4.99 -8.76
CA SER A 111 3.65 -5.17 -10.05
C SER A 111 3.21 -4.13 -11.08
N ASN A 112 1.90 -3.92 -11.21
CA ASN A 112 1.34 -2.94 -12.14
C ASN A 112 1.76 -1.50 -11.78
N ARG A 113 1.82 -1.17 -10.49
CA ARG A 113 2.29 0.13 -10.03
C ARG A 113 3.75 0.37 -10.39
N GLU A 114 4.62 -0.60 -10.16
CA GLU A 114 6.04 -0.51 -10.50
C GLU A 114 6.27 -0.37 -12.01
N LEU A 115 5.59 -1.18 -12.82
CA LEU A 115 5.66 -1.08 -14.28
C LEU A 115 5.14 0.28 -14.79
N THR A 116 4.08 0.79 -14.18
CA THR A 116 3.52 2.10 -14.51
C THR A 116 4.51 3.21 -14.15
N GLU A 117 5.14 3.15 -12.97
CA GLU A 117 6.17 4.11 -12.57
C GLU A 117 7.33 4.14 -13.57
N VAL A 118 7.85 2.97 -13.97
CA VAL A 118 8.92 2.89 -14.96
C VAL A 118 8.51 3.51 -16.30
N ARG A 119 7.27 3.29 -16.76
CA ARG A 119 6.76 3.90 -17.99
C ARG A 119 6.69 5.42 -17.87
N LEU A 120 6.12 5.93 -16.76
CA LEU A 120 6.01 7.36 -16.51
C LEU A 120 7.38 8.03 -16.39
N ARG A 121 8.35 7.41 -15.72
CA ARG A 121 9.74 7.93 -15.66
C ARG A 121 10.38 8.06 -17.03
N ARG A 122 10.03 7.20 -18.00
CA ARG A 122 10.51 7.28 -19.39
C ARG A 122 9.87 8.40 -20.20
N THR A 123 8.81 9.05 -19.71
CA THR A 123 8.19 10.21 -20.38
C THR A 123 8.96 11.51 -20.13
N SER A 124 9.93 11.50 -19.20
CA SER A 124 10.79 12.63 -18.94
C SER A 124 12.26 12.22 -19.00
N THR A 125 13.08 13.10 -19.58
CA THR A 125 14.54 13.01 -19.54
C THR A 125 15.16 14.04 -18.58
N PHE A 126 14.34 14.79 -17.85
CA PHE A 126 14.79 15.83 -16.96
C PHE A 126 15.45 15.22 -15.73
N GLU A 127 16.67 15.69 -15.45
CA GLU A 127 17.40 15.40 -14.21
C GLU A 127 17.45 16.67 -13.36
N PRO A 128 16.94 16.68 -12.13
CA PRO A 128 16.94 17.85 -11.28
C PRO A 128 18.38 18.22 -10.85
N ASP A 129 18.67 19.51 -10.88
CA ASP A 129 19.92 20.08 -10.41
C ASP A 129 19.65 20.85 -9.10
N PHE A 130 19.71 20.14 -8.00
CA PHE A 130 19.42 20.70 -6.67
C PHE A 130 20.46 21.72 -6.22
N GLU A 131 21.70 21.62 -6.70
CA GLU A 131 22.76 22.59 -6.35
C GLU A 131 22.48 23.97 -6.95
N ASN A 132 21.84 24.00 -8.13
CA ASN A 132 21.47 25.24 -8.82
C ASN A 132 19.97 25.58 -8.69
N GLY A 133 19.25 24.94 -7.79
CA GLY A 133 17.85 25.25 -7.50
C GLY A 133 16.85 24.83 -8.59
N LYS A 134 17.22 23.85 -9.44
CA LYS A 134 16.37 23.36 -10.51
C LYS A 134 15.65 22.07 -10.09
N GLY A 135 14.55 22.21 -9.39
CA GLY A 135 13.72 21.08 -8.92
C GLY A 135 12.78 20.52 -10.00
N GLY A 136 12.41 21.34 -10.98
CA GLY A 136 11.42 20.98 -12.01
C GLY A 136 9.98 20.97 -11.51
N TYR A 137 9.12 20.22 -12.21
CA TYR A 137 7.70 20.08 -11.94
C TYR A 137 7.33 18.63 -11.71
N CYS A 138 6.37 18.40 -10.79
CA CYS A 138 5.81 17.09 -10.50
C CYS A 138 4.33 17.04 -10.76
N ILE A 139 3.82 15.83 -10.97
CA ILE A 139 2.39 15.55 -11.10
C ILE A 139 1.92 14.87 -9.82
N GLY A 140 0.83 15.35 -9.25
CA GLY A 140 0.15 14.78 -8.10
C GLY A 140 -1.33 14.55 -8.36
N TYR A 141 -1.99 13.80 -7.50
CA TYR A 141 -3.44 13.63 -7.52
C TYR A 141 -4.04 14.37 -6.33
N ASP A 142 -4.97 15.29 -6.62
CA ASP A 142 -5.71 16.03 -5.61
C ASP A 142 -7.02 15.28 -5.30
N TYR A 143 -7.12 14.70 -4.12
CA TYR A 143 -8.30 13.97 -3.66
C TYR A 143 -9.51 14.85 -3.39
N MET A 144 -9.32 16.17 -3.18
CA MET A 144 -10.42 17.10 -2.95
C MET A 144 -11.10 17.48 -4.27
N THR A 145 -10.30 17.79 -5.28
CA THR A 145 -10.78 18.12 -6.62
C THR A 145 -10.94 16.92 -7.53
N LYS A 146 -10.47 15.73 -7.08
CA LYS A 146 -10.44 14.49 -7.85
C LYS A 146 -9.77 14.63 -9.22
N SER A 147 -8.67 15.34 -9.28
CA SER A 147 -7.96 15.64 -10.53
C SER A 147 -6.44 15.51 -10.38
N LEU A 148 -5.78 15.25 -11.50
CA LEU A 148 -4.34 15.42 -11.61
C LEU A 148 -4.01 16.92 -11.56
N ARG A 149 -2.93 17.25 -10.88
CA ARG A 149 -2.42 18.62 -10.82
C ARG A 149 -0.92 18.65 -10.97
N ILE A 150 -0.41 19.73 -11.55
CA ILE A 150 1.00 20.02 -11.66
C ILE A 150 1.39 20.99 -10.54
N TYR A 151 2.55 20.77 -9.96
CA TYR A 151 3.10 21.66 -8.95
C TYR A 151 4.63 21.75 -9.11
N PRO A 152 5.24 22.90 -8.77
CA PRO A 152 6.69 23.01 -8.74
C PRO A 152 7.24 22.04 -7.69
N ALA A 153 8.21 21.22 -8.10
CA ALA A 153 8.88 20.31 -7.20
C ALA A 153 9.84 21.05 -6.30
N SER A 154 10.10 20.50 -5.10
CA SER A 154 11.12 21.04 -4.22
C SER A 154 12.49 21.05 -4.92
N TRP A 155 13.22 22.14 -4.78
CA TRP A 155 14.60 22.23 -5.28
C TRP A 155 15.66 21.81 -4.24
N VAL A 156 15.23 21.46 -3.03
CA VAL A 156 16.10 21.03 -1.93
C VAL A 156 15.90 19.58 -1.52
N ASP A 157 14.79 18.96 -1.93
CA ASP A 157 14.41 17.59 -1.55
C ASP A 157 14.25 16.70 -2.78
N ALA A 158 14.79 15.51 -2.70
CA ALA A 158 14.72 14.48 -3.75
C ALA A 158 13.67 13.43 -3.41
N GLY A 159 12.40 13.83 -3.26
CA GLY A 159 11.32 12.92 -2.85
C GLY A 159 10.52 12.30 -3.99
N GLU A 160 10.31 13.04 -5.08
CA GLU A 160 9.50 12.59 -6.21
C GLU A 160 10.33 11.84 -7.24
N THR A 161 9.76 10.77 -7.79
CA THR A 161 10.46 9.88 -8.73
C THR A 161 10.36 10.32 -10.19
N VAL A 162 9.33 11.10 -10.56
CA VAL A 162 9.12 11.59 -11.93
C VAL A 162 9.03 13.12 -11.89
N ARG A 163 9.95 13.78 -12.60
CA ARG A 163 10.03 15.24 -12.68
C ARG A 163 10.14 15.69 -14.13
N TYR A 164 9.61 16.86 -14.43
CA TYR A 164 9.63 17.49 -15.73
C TYR A 164 10.36 18.84 -15.65
N GLU A 165 11.00 19.24 -16.75
CA GLU A 165 11.71 20.52 -16.80
C GLU A 165 10.74 21.71 -16.72
N THR A 166 9.62 21.61 -17.44
CA THR A 166 8.61 22.66 -17.54
C THR A 166 7.22 22.16 -17.12
N GLU A 167 6.33 23.09 -16.82
CA GLU A 167 4.91 22.80 -16.57
C GLU A 167 4.22 22.25 -17.82
N GLU A 168 4.62 22.74 -19.00
CA GLU A 168 4.11 22.29 -20.30
C GLU A 168 4.45 20.83 -20.55
N ASP A 169 5.67 20.37 -20.22
CA ASP A 169 6.07 18.98 -20.36
C ASP A 169 5.28 18.08 -19.40
N ALA A 170 5.06 18.54 -18.19
CA ALA A 170 4.22 17.83 -17.23
C ALA A 170 2.77 17.74 -17.70
N GLN A 171 2.21 18.84 -18.27
CA GLN A 171 0.85 18.83 -18.83
C GLN A 171 0.73 17.88 -20.00
N LYS A 172 1.71 17.89 -20.89
CA LYS A 172 1.76 16.95 -22.02
C LYS A 172 1.75 15.50 -21.54
N SER A 173 2.50 15.20 -20.48
CA SER A 173 2.48 13.85 -19.89
C SER A 173 1.12 13.48 -19.30
N ILE A 174 0.40 14.42 -18.70
CA ILE A 174 -0.98 14.19 -18.25
C ILE A 174 -1.88 13.87 -19.46
N ASP A 175 -1.81 14.68 -20.50
CA ASP A 175 -2.67 14.55 -21.69
C ASP A 175 -2.45 13.21 -22.42
N GLU A 176 -1.21 12.74 -22.49
CA GLU A 176 -0.83 11.52 -23.19
C GLU A 176 -0.98 10.26 -22.32
N HIS A 177 -0.84 10.39 -20.97
CA HIS A 177 -0.70 9.28 -20.03
C HIS A 177 -1.63 9.38 -18.81
N GLU A 178 -2.79 10.02 -18.95
CA GLU A 178 -3.74 10.23 -17.83
C GLU A 178 -4.08 8.92 -17.10
N LYS A 179 -4.32 7.85 -17.87
CA LYS A 179 -4.70 6.54 -17.29
C LYS A 179 -3.58 5.95 -16.45
N GLU A 180 -2.34 6.06 -16.91
CA GLU A 180 -1.16 5.61 -16.21
C GLU A 180 -0.94 6.41 -14.93
N TRP A 181 -1.12 7.73 -14.98
CA TRP A 181 -1.04 8.58 -13.79
C TRP A 181 -2.10 8.25 -12.76
N LEU A 182 -3.36 8.06 -13.17
CA LEU A 182 -4.43 7.64 -12.26
C LEU A 182 -4.14 6.26 -11.64
N ALA A 183 -3.67 5.31 -12.44
CA ALA A 183 -3.26 3.98 -11.96
C ALA A 183 -2.09 4.06 -10.98
N TYR A 184 -1.10 4.91 -11.25
CA TYR A 184 0.04 5.15 -10.36
C TYR A 184 -0.39 5.65 -8.98
N PHE A 185 -1.37 6.57 -8.93
CA PHE A 185 -1.96 7.07 -7.68
C PHE A 185 -3.00 6.12 -7.08
N GLY A 186 -3.29 4.98 -7.71
CA GLY A 186 -4.26 4.00 -7.22
C GLY A 186 -5.73 4.43 -7.36
N VAL A 187 -6.00 5.39 -8.24
CA VAL A 187 -7.35 5.93 -8.49
C VAL A 187 -8.09 5.06 -9.50
N LYS A 188 -9.26 4.57 -9.14
CA LYS A 188 -10.15 3.84 -10.07
C LYS A 188 -11.01 4.80 -10.87
N LYS A 189 -11.11 4.58 -12.18
CA LYS A 189 -11.83 5.43 -13.15
C LYS A 189 -13.35 5.57 -12.90
N GLY A 190 -13.93 5.02 -11.86
CA GLY A 190 -15.35 5.14 -11.52
C GLY A 190 -15.67 6.18 -10.42
N GLU A 191 -14.66 6.67 -9.72
CA GLU A 191 -14.89 7.59 -8.60
C GLU A 191 -15.01 9.07 -9.02
N GLN A 192 -14.83 9.37 -10.32
CA GLN A 192 -14.88 10.74 -10.85
C GLN A 192 -16.29 11.19 -11.24
N GLU A 193 -17.24 10.28 -11.50
CA GLU A 193 -18.56 10.63 -12.03
C GLU A 193 -19.62 11.00 -10.97
N GLU A 194 -19.45 10.64 -9.71
CA GLU A 194 -20.46 10.86 -8.67
C GLU A 194 -20.52 12.29 -8.08
N CYS A 195 -19.64 13.19 -8.45
CA CYS A 195 -19.59 14.57 -7.91
C CYS A 195 -19.96 15.68 -8.92
N ARG A 196 -20.65 15.34 -10.01
CA ARG A 196 -21.15 16.35 -10.98
C ARG A 196 -22.68 16.50 -10.96
N LEU A 197 -23.32 16.29 -9.81
CA LEU A 197 -24.73 16.63 -9.60
C LEU A 197 -24.89 17.67 -8.53
#